data_f68de72cbc07980780d45db0c2418125
#
_entry.id   f68de72cbc07980780d45db0c2418125
#
_cell.length_a   1.000
_cell.length_b   1.000
_cell.length_c   1.000
_cell.angle_alpha   90.00
_cell.angle_beta   90.00
_cell.angle_gamma   90.00
#
_symmetry.space_group_name_H-M   'P 1'
#
loop_
_entity.id
_entity.type
_entity.pdbx_description
1 polymer ?
#
loop_
_entity_poly.entity_id
_entity_poly.type
_entity_poly.pdbx_seq_one_letter_code
_entity_poly.pdbx_strand_id
1 'polypeptide(L)'
;PTRTVLCANDRLAFGVISAAFERRRHVGREEGCDLRVAGHDDHPLSRFTCPPLTTVAQDYRQIAHLGLDMLFSRINAQESGAAVEKEIRRLDSHLIMRGSA
;
A
#
# COMPACT_ATOMS: atom_id res chain seq x y z
N PRO A 1 2.65 -5.83 -25.22
CA PRO A 1 1.74 -4.93 -24.50
C PRO A 1 1.88 -5.14 -22.98
N THR A 2 1.87 -4.03 -22.24
CA THR A 2 1.93 -4.09 -20.77
C THR A 2 0.62 -4.65 -20.25
N ARG A 3 0.72 -5.72 -19.45
CA ARG A 3 -0.44 -6.40 -18.85
C ARG A 3 -0.46 -6.27 -17.33
N THR A 4 0.20 -5.24 -16.81
CA THR A 4 0.28 -5.01 -15.36
C THR A 4 -0.26 -3.64 -15.02
N VAL A 5 -1.14 -3.58 -14.03
CA VAL A 5 -1.69 -2.36 -13.45
C VAL A 5 -1.19 -2.25 -12.02
N LEU A 6 -0.43 -1.20 -11.73
CA LEU A 6 -0.04 -0.84 -10.38
C LEU A 6 -0.96 0.28 -9.90
N CYS A 7 -1.72 0.02 -8.86
CA CYS A 7 -2.66 0.97 -8.27
C CYS A 7 -2.02 1.69 -7.08
N ALA A 8 -2.31 2.97 -6.92
CA ALA A 8 -1.79 3.79 -5.84
C ALA A 8 -2.21 3.30 -4.44
N ASN A 9 -3.31 2.56 -4.35
CA ASN A 9 -3.77 1.89 -3.14
C ASN A 9 -4.63 0.67 -3.47
N ASP A 10 -4.93 -0.13 -2.46
CA ASP A 10 -5.70 -1.37 -2.63
C ASP A 10 -7.15 -1.12 -3.03
N ARG A 11 -7.75 -0.02 -2.60
CA ARG A 11 -9.15 0.30 -2.97
C ARG A 11 -9.29 0.53 -4.47
N LEU A 12 -8.33 1.21 -5.08
CA LEU A 12 -8.28 1.35 -6.54
C LEU A 12 -8.06 -0.01 -7.22
N ALA A 13 -7.19 -0.85 -6.66
CA ALA A 13 -6.97 -2.20 -7.16
C ALA A 13 -8.24 -3.06 -7.10
N PHE A 14 -9.05 -2.95 -6.06
CA PHE A 14 -10.36 -3.62 -5.98
C PHE A 14 -11.27 -3.21 -7.14
N GLY A 15 -11.31 -1.92 -7.44
CA GLY A 15 -12.04 -1.41 -8.60
C GLY A 15 -11.55 -1.99 -9.93
N VAL A 16 -10.24 -2.12 -10.10
CA VAL A 16 -9.66 -2.71 -11.33
C VAL A 16 -10.03 -4.19 -11.44
N ILE A 17 -9.93 -4.96 -10.35
CA ILE A 17 -10.32 -6.39 -10.33
C ILE A 17 -11.81 -6.54 -10.67
N SER A 18 -12.66 -5.72 -10.08
CA SER A 18 -14.11 -5.72 -10.36
C SER A 18 -14.41 -5.39 -11.83
N ALA A 19 -13.80 -4.33 -12.35
CA ALA A 19 -13.97 -3.92 -13.74
C ALA A 19 -13.44 -4.98 -14.74
N ALA A 20 -12.37 -5.67 -14.38
CA ALA A 20 -11.84 -6.77 -15.18
C ALA A 20 -12.85 -7.92 -15.23
N PHE A 21 -13.43 -8.30 -14.09
CA PHE A 21 -14.44 -9.34 -14.00
C PHE A 21 -15.67 -9.01 -14.86
N GLU A 22 -16.20 -7.79 -14.78
CA GLU A 22 -17.32 -7.32 -15.60
C GLU A 22 -17.05 -7.44 -17.11
N ARG A 23 -15.79 -7.25 -17.50
CA ARG A 23 -15.33 -7.35 -18.88
C ARG A 23 -14.86 -8.76 -19.29
N ARG A 24 -15.11 -9.75 -18.42
CA ARG A 24 -14.67 -11.13 -18.62
C ARG A 24 -13.16 -11.25 -18.86
N ARG A 25 -12.37 -10.44 -18.15
CA ARG A 25 -10.91 -10.49 -18.17
C ARG A 25 -10.41 -11.19 -16.91
N HIS A 26 -9.48 -12.10 -17.09
CA HIS A 26 -8.89 -12.86 -15.99
C HIS A 26 -7.71 -12.08 -15.40
N VAL A 27 -7.79 -11.78 -14.11
CA VAL A 27 -6.69 -11.20 -13.34
C VAL A 27 -5.89 -12.31 -12.68
N GLY A 28 -4.58 -12.27 -12.80
CA GLY A 28 -3.71 -13.24 -12.17
C GLY A 28 -2.30 -13.21 -12.73
N ARG A 29 -1.41 -13.95 -12.08
CA ARG A 29 -0.01 -14.08 -12.50
C ARG A 29 0.25 -15.32 -13.37
N GLU A 30 -0.70 -16.23 -13.43
CA GLU A 30 -0.56 -17.47 -14.17
C GLU A 30 -0.58 -17.22 -15.69
N GLU A 31 -0.03 -18.17 -16.42
CA GLU A 31 -0.11 -18.14 -17.89
C GLU A 31 -1.57 -18.24 -18.33
N GLY A 32 -1.94 -17.39 -19.28
CA GLY A 32 -3.34 -17.31 -19.74
C GLY A 32 -4.18 -16.23 -19.07
N CYS A 33 -3.71 -15.60 -18.00
CA CYS A 33 -4.37 -14.43 -17.44
C CYS A 33 -4.20 -13.20 -18.34
N ASP A 34 -5.24 -12.36 -18.39
CA ASP A 34 -5.25 -11.15 -19.24
C ASP A 34 -4.40 -10.03 -18.66
N LEU A 35 -4.41 -9.87 -17.33
CA LEU A 35 -3.68 -8.80 -16.66
C LEU A 35 -3.28 -9.17 -15.23
N ARG A 36 -2.26 -8.49 -14.75
CA ARG A 36 -1.81 -8.50 -13.36
C ARG A 36 -2.19 -7.21 -12.69
N VAL A 37 -2.59 -7.29 -11.43
CA VAL A 37 -3.00 -6.12 -10.64
C VAL A 37 -2.25 -6.14 -9.32
N ALA A 38 -1.63 -5.02 -8.96
CA ALA A 38 -1.00 -4.83 -7.68
C ALA A 38 -1.50 -3.53 -7.03
N GLY A 39 -1.59 -3.55 -5.70
CA GLY A 39 -2.01 -2.41 -4.89
C GLY A 39 -0.92 -1.94 -3.94
N HIS A 40 -1.32 -1.12 -2.99
CA HIS A 40 -0.48 -0.58 -1.93
C HIS A 40 -1.36 -0.37 -0.70
N ASP A 41 -0.88 -0.68 0.48
CA ASP A 41 -1.41 -0.51 1.83
C ASP A 41 -1.71 -1.81 2.59
N ASP A 42 -1.81 -2.94 1.93
CA ASP A 42 -2.26 -4.22 2.52
C ASP A 42 -3.56 -4.07 3.33
N HIS A 43 -4.57 -3.52 2.67
CA HIS A 43 -5.91 -3.40 3.24
C HIS A 43 -6.40 -4.77 3.72
N PRO A 44 -7.09 -4.88 4.87
CA PRO A 44 -7.56 -6.16 5.41
C PRO A 44 -8.35 -7.03 4.43
N LEU A 45 -9.05 -6.42 3.49
CA LEU A 45 -9.80 -7.14 2.44
C LEU A 45 -8.93 -7.66 1.29
N SER A 46 -7.68 -7.23 1.18
CA SER A 46 -6.82 -7.58 0.03
C SER A 46 -6.56 -9.07 -0.09
N ARG A 47 -6.57 -9.80 1.03
CA ARG A 47 -6.44 -11.27 1.05
C ARG A 47 -7.68 -12.02 0.61
N PHE A 48 -8.82 -11.34 0.54
CA PHE A 48 -10.13 -11.95 0.23
C PHE A 48 -10.67 -11.57 -1.14
N THR A 49 -9.96 -10.77 -1.92
CA THR A 49 -10.32 -10.52 -3.31
C THR A 49 -10.11 -11.78 -4.15
N CYS A 50 -10.70 -11.82 -5.33
CA CYS A 50 -10.60 -12.96 -6.23
C CYS A 50 -10.04 -12.50 -7.59
N PRO A 51 -8.74 -12.76 -7.85
CA PRO A 51 -7.75 -13.39 -6.98
C PRO A 51 -7.30 -12.50 -5.80
N PRO A 52 -6.68 -13.07 -4.75
CA PRO A 52 -6.12 -12.27 -3.64
C PRO A 52 -5.09 -11.27 -4.14
N LEU A 53 -5.18 -10.04 -3.65
CA LEU A 53 -4.41 -8.91 -4.15
C LEU A 53 -2.96 -8.91 -3.65
N THR A 54 -2.02 -8.88 -4.59
CA THR A 54 -0.62 -8.54 -4.35
C THR A 54 -0.51 -7.05 -4.00
N THR A 55 0.15 -6.72 -2.91
CA THR A 55 0.20 -5.36 -2.39
C THR A 55 1.47 -5.10 -1.61
N VAL A 56 1.68 -3.86 -1.19
CA VAL A 56 2.78 -3.46 -0.31
C VAL A 56 2.23 -3.17 1.06
N ALA A 57 2.73 -3.88 2.08
CA ALA A 57 2.38 -3.65 3.47
C ALA A 57 3.28 -2.60 4.11
N GLN A 58 2.69 -1.71 4.90
CA GLN A 58 3.38 -0.74 5.74
C GLN A 58 3.03 -1.01 7.20
N ASP A 59 3.97 -0.74 8.10
CA ASP A 59 3.70 -0.78 9.53
C ASP A 59 3.05 0.55 9.99
N TYR A 60 1.73 0.63 9.84
CA TYR A 60 0.96 1.81 10.24
C TYR A 60 1.11 2.17 11.71
N ARG A 61 1.26 1.15 12.57
CA ARG A 61 1.44 1.35 14.00
C ARG A 61 2.76 2.06 14.27
N GLN A 62 3.84 1.60 13.66
CA GLN A 62 5.16 2.22 13.79
C GLN A 62 5.16 3.62 13.18
N ILE A 63 4.52 3.83 12.03
CA ILE A 63 4.37 5.15 11.42
C ILE A 63 3.67 6.11 12.39
N ALA A 64 2.55 5.68 12.99
CA ALA A 64 1.79 6.51 13.93
C ALA A 64 2.60 6.83 15.18
N HIS A 65 3.25 5.85 15.80
CA HIS A 65 4.08 6.06 16.99
C HIS A 65 5.23 7.03 16.72
N LEU A 66 6.01 6.79 15.69
CA LEU A 66 7.12 7.67 15.33
C LEU A 66 6.65 9.07 14.95
N GLY A 67 5.55 9.18 14.22
CA GLY A 67 4.97 10.48 13.86
C GLY A 67 4.56 11.30 15.08
N LEU A 68 3.91 10.66 16.06
CA LEU A 68 3.54 11.32 17.32
C LEU A 68 4.77 11.69 18.15
N ASP A 69 5.75 10.82 18.28
CA ASP A 69 6.98 11.09 19.02
C ASP A 69 7.73 12.28 18.41
N MET A 70 7.85 12.33 17.10
CA MET A 70 8.45 13.45 16.37
C MET A 70 7.66 14.75 16.59
N LEU A 71 6.34 14.70 16.54
CA LEU A 71 5.48 15.87 16.74
C LEU A 71 5.65 16.44 18.16
N PHE A 72 5.52 15.60 19.18
CA PHE A 72 5.65 16.04 20.56
C PHE A 72 7.07 16.53 20.90
N SER A 73 8.10 15.90 20.37
CA SER A 73 9.48 16.38 20.50
C SER A 73 9.65 17.78 19.91
N ARG A 74 9.02 18.06 18.79
CA ARG A 74 9.06 19.40 18.16
C ARG A 74 8.30 20.45 18.97
N ILE A 75 7.12 20.09 19.49
CA ILE A 75 6.32 20.98 20.35
C ILE A 75 7.13 21.34 21.59
N ASN A 76 7.71 20.37 22.29
CA ASN A 76 8.52 20.56 23.48
C ASN A 76 9.77 21.42 23.19
N ALA A 77 10.46 21.18 22.08
CA ALA A 77 11.60 21.99 21.67
C ALA A 77 11.20 23.44 21.38
N GLN A 78 10.08 23.67 20.72
CA GLN A 78 9.57 25.00 20.43
C GLN A 78 9.17 25.77 21.72
N GLU A 79 8.50 25.09 22.65
CA GLU A 79 8.13 25.69 23.95
C GLU A 79 9.34 26.04 24.79
N SER A 80 10.45 25.30 24.74
CA SER A 80 11.70 25.60 25.43
C SER A 80 12.59 26.59 24.67
N GLY A 81 12.17 27.08 23.52
CA GLY A 81 12.94 28.03 22.70
C GLY A 81 14.11 27.40 21.94
N ALA A 82 14.20 26.06 21.89
CA ALA A 82 15.22 25.37 21.13
C ALA A 82 14.96 25.45 19.62
N ALA A 83 16.01 25.41 18.82
CA ALA A 83 15.90 25.29 17.37
C ALA A 83 15.32 23.93 16.99
N VAL A 84 14.34 23.95 16.08
CA VAL A 84 13.71 22.71 15.57
C VAL A 84 14.24 22.43 14.17
N GLU A 85 15.01 21.38 14.03
CA GLU A 85 15.51 20.92 12.74
C GLU A 85 14.49 20.02 12.04
N LYS A 86 14.53 20.05 10.71
CA LYS A 86 13.73 19.14 9.89
C LYS A 86 14.27 17.72 10.04
N GLU A 87 13.42 16.82 10.45
CA GLU A 87 13.74 15.39 10.58
C GLU A 87 12.91 14.57 9.60
N ILE A 88 13.53 13.57 8.97
CA ILE A 88 12.86 12.60 8.09
C ILE A 88 13.23 11.21 8.60
N ARG A 89 12.21 10.43 8.95
CA ARG A 89 12.33 9.01 9.28
C ARG A 89 11.75 8.18 8.15
N ARG A 90 12.52 7.23 7.65
CA ARG A 90 12.08 6.25 6.65
C ARG A 90 11.89 4.91 7.31
N LEU A 91 10.77 4.27 7.01
CA LEU A 91 10.44 2.93 7.45
C LEU A 91 10.41 1.98 6.27
N ASP A 92 10.77 0.74 6.52
CA ASP A 92 10.70 -0.30 5.50
C ASP A 92 9.26 -0.70 5.24
N SER A 93 8.98 -1.02 4.00
CA SER A 93 7.73 -1.63 3.56
C SER A 93 8.00 -3.04 3.04
N HIS A 94 6.97 -3.88 2.99
CA HIS A 94 7.08 -5.26 2.59
C HIS A 94 6.14 -5.58 1.43
N LEU A 95 6.69 -6.18 0.39
CA LEU A 95 5.88 -6.71 -0.71
C LEU A 95 5.18 -7.99 -0.26
N ILE A 96 3.87 -8.02 -0.36
CA ILE A 96 3.03 -9.18 -0.08
C ILE A 96 2.57 -9.77 -1.41
N MET A 97 3.23 -10.83 -1.83
CA MET A 97 2.88 -11.54 -3.05
C MET A 97 1.64 -12.41 -2.82
N ARG A 98 0.62 -12.21 -3.66
CA ARG A 98 -0.60 -13.02 -3.70
C ARG A 98 -0.91 -13.45 -5.13
N GLY A 99 -2.16 -13.74 -5.43
CA GLY A 99 -2.55 -14.33 -6.72
C GLY A 99 -2.74 -13.32 -7.86
N SER A 100 -2.88 -12.02 -7.58
CA SER A 100 -3.24 -11.03 -8.61
C SER A 100 -2.07 -10.53 -9.45
N ALA A 101 -0.86 -10.67 -8.95
CA ALA A 101 0.37 -10.26 -9.65
C ALA A 101 1.58 -11.04 -9.16
#